data_cc743045c4e2bdf80c1c505c3aa49e09
#
_entry.id   cc743045c4e2bdf80c1c505c3aa49e09
#
_cell.length_a   1.000
_cell.length_b   1.000
_cell.length_c   1.000
_cell.angle_alpha   90.00
_cell.angle_beta   90.00
_cell.angle_gamma   90.00
#
_symmetry.space_group_name_H-M   'P 1'
#
loop_
_entity.id
_entity.type
_entity.pdbx_description
1 polymer ?
#
loop_
_entity_poly.entity_id
_entity_poly.type
_entity_poly.pdbx_seq_one_letter_code
_entity_poly.pdbx_strand_id
1 'polypeptide(L)'
;MRSLLIFGMGYTARAIAAVLSDWRIVGTTRDGRDGTIAFADTAAVGRALAATTHVLSSVPPKGEVDPVLAHYGNALGGRWLGYLSSTGVYGDTGGAWVDETAPIGGGRRSARAAADAAWLAGGARVFRLPGIYGPGRSALDRVASGRAHRVDLAHQIFSRVHVDDIVAGVVAGFDAPAGAYNLSDDRPASQNDVIDFAASLLGLPPVPFVDLATLSPMARGFYAENRRVANGRAKRVLDWTPRYPDYRGGLRALSAITSPIAVNTPPAAASSDQR
;
A
#
# COMPACT_ATOMS: atom_id res chain seq x y z
N MET A 1 28.65 1.11 -1.71
CA MET A 1 27.56 0.16 -1.43
C MET A 1 26.31 0.97 -1.06
N ARG A 2 25.19 0.76 -1.73
CA ARG A 2 23.93 1.46 -1.41
C ARG A 2 23.40 0.99 -0.05
N SER A 3 22.89 1.92 0.74
CA SER A 3 22.33 1.62 2.07
C SER A 3 21.03 2.39 2.30
N LEU A 4 20.06 1.73 2.91
CA LEU A 4 18.71 2.25 3.12
C LEU A 4 18.32 2.13 4.60
N LEU A 5 17.95 3.24 5.21
CA LEU A 5 17.26 3.25 6.48
C LEU A 5 15.73 3.39 6.23
N ILE A 6 14.95 2.45 6.74
CA ILE A 6 13.50 2.48 6.64
C ILE A 6 12.88 2.81 8.00
N PHE A 7 12.29 3.96 8.13
CA PHE A 7 11.45 4.27 9.27
C PHE A 7 10.08 3.59 9.13
N GLY A 8 9.80 2.67 10.04
CA GLY A 8 8.53 1.93 10.06
C GLY A 8 8.56 0.65 9.18
N MET A 9 9.09 -0.45 9.72
CA MET A 9 9.12 -1.76 9.04
C MET A 9 7.76 -2.46 9.05
N GLY A 10 6.76 -1.83 8.40
CA GLY A 10 5.43 -2.38 8.18
C GLY A 10 5.34 -3.27 6.93
N TYR A 11 4.12 -3.63 6.53
CA TYR A 11 3.82 -4.52 5.39
C TYR A 11 4.53 -4.12 4.10
N THR A 12 4.32 -2.90 3.63
CA THR A 12 4.92 -2.40 2.38
C THR A 12 6.44 -2.24 2.50
N ALA A 13 6.92 -1.74 3.64
CA ALA A 13 8.35 -1.55 3.89
C ALA A 13 9.12 -2.88 3.87
N ARG A 14 8.56 -3.95 4.44
CA ARG A 14 9.13 -5.30 4.39
C ARG A 14 9.19 -5.84 2.96
N ALA A 15 8.15 -5.62 2.16
CA ALA A 15 8.13 -6.01 0.76
C ALA A 15 9.21 -5.28 -0.05
N ILE A 16 9.40 -3.97 0.18
CA ILE A 16 10.49 -3.20 -0.45
C ILE A 16 11.85 -3.74 -0.02
N ALA A 17 12.06 -3.97 1.28
CA ALA A 17 13.31 -4.49 1.79
C ALA A 17 13.69 -5.86 1.19
N ALA A 18 12.71 -6.73 0.97
CA ALA A 18 12.90 -8.09 0.48
C ALA A 18 13.51 -8.17 -0.94
N VAL A 19 13.29 -7.15 -1.78
CA VAL A 19 13.82 -7.15 -3.16
C VAL A 19 15.18 -6.45 -3.30
N LEU A 20 15.66 -5.81 -2.24
CA LEU A 20 16.91 -5.04 -2.23
C LEU A 20 18.06 -5.88 -1.64
N SER A 21 18.30 -7.06 -2.18
CA SER A 21 19.29 -8.03 -1.67
C SER A 21 20.71 -7.48 -1.61
N ASP A 22 21.06 -6.58 -2.54
CA ASP A 22 22.42 -6.01 -2.65
C ASP A 22 22.61 -4.72 -1.82
N TRP A 23 21.58 -4.34 -1.04
CA TRP A 23 21.61 -3.15 -0.20
C TRP A 23 21.80 -3.52 1.26
N ARG A 24 22.54 -2.67 1.97
CA ARG A 24 22.53 -2.70 3.43
C ARG A 24 21.23 -2.04 3.91
N ILE A 25 20.32 -2.81 4.50
CA ILE A 25 19.06 -2.28 5.00
C ILE A 25 19.04 -2.29 6.52
N VAL A 26 18.62 -1.18 7.08
CA VAL A 26 18.32 -1.03 8.52
C VAL A 26 16.89 -0.54 8.63
N GLY A 27 16.11 -1.15 9.51
CA GLY A 27 14.72 -0.76 9.73
C GLY A 27 14.47 -0.29 11.16
N THR A 28 13.45 0.52 11.36
CA THR A 28 12.95 0.85 12.70
C THR A 28 11.54 0.31 12.91
N THR A 29 11.24 -0.07 14.13
CA THR A 29 9.87 -0.29 14.62
C THR A 29 9.67 0.52 15.90
N ARG A 30 8.46 0.51 16.45
CA ARG A 30 8.18 1.24 17.70
C ARG A 30 9.06 0.75 18.84
N ASP A 31 9.29 -0.55 18.93
CA ASP A 31 9.88 -1.28 20.05
C ASP A 31 11.19 -2.02 19.72
N GLY A 32 11.68 -1.92 18.48
CA GLY A 32 12.93 -2.58 18.06
C GLY A 32 12.81 -4.08 17.80
N ARG A 33 11.60 -4.62 17.63
CA ARG A 33 11.36 -6.04 17.38
C ARG A 33 11.92 -6.51 16.02
N ASP A 34 12.08 -7.82 15.89
CA ASP A 34 12.50 -8.49 14.64
C ASP A 34 13.83 -7.95 14.07
N GLY A 35 14.79 -7.65 14.93
CA GLY A 35 16.11 -7.16 14.53
C GLY A 35 16.14 -5.70 14.03
N THR A 36 15.05 -4.95 14.23
CA THR A 36 15.00 -3.51 13.92
C THR A 36 15.50 -2.66 15.09
N ILE A 37 15.76 -1.39 14.83
CA ILE A 37 16.07 -0.40 15.85
C ILE A 37 14.75 0.14 16.45
N ALA A 38 14.67 0.32 17.77
CA ALA A 38 13.56 1.02 18.37
C ALA A 38 13.55 2.49 17.92
N PHE A 39 12.38 2.99 17.47
CA PHE A 39 12.26 4.35 16.95
C PHE A 39 12.74 5.42 17.95
N ALA A 40 12.55 5.18 19.23
CA ALA A 40 12.96 6.11 20.30
C ALA A 40 14.46 6.02 20.69
N ASP A 41 15.21 5.03 20.20
CA ASP A 41 16.64 4.94 20.41
C ASP A 41 17.37 5.91 19.46
N THR A 42 17.42 7.18 19.85
CA THR A 42 18.00 8.26 19.05
C THR A 42 19.48 8.04 18.75
N ALA A 43 20.23 7.38 19.65
CA ALA A 43 21.64 7.09 19.45
C ALA A 43 21.86 6.03 18.36
N ALA A 44 21.10 4.93 18.40
CA ALA A 44 21.17 3.88 17.38
C ALA A 44 20.65 4.38 16.02
N VAL A 45 19.54 5.13 16.00
CA VAL A 45 19.01 5.75 14.77
C VAL A 45 20.03 6.75 14.19
N GLY A 46 20.67 7.58 15.04
CA GLY A 46 21.70 8.52 14.61
C GLY A 46 22.89 7.83 13.94
N ARG A 47 23.38 6.72 14.52
CA ARG A 47 24.45 5.90 13.91
C ARG A 47 24.00 5.29 12.57
N ALA A 48 22.76 4.80 12.50
CA ALA A 48 22.22 4.26 11.26
C ALA A 48 22.09 5.34 10.17
N LEU A 49 21.61 6.53 10.50
CA LEU A 49 21.55 7.68 9.59
C LEU A 49 22.94 8.06 9.09
N ALA A 50 23.95 8.12 9.96
CA ALA A 50 25.32 8.48 9.56
C ALA A 50 25.93 7.49 8.53
N ALA A 51 25.49 6.23 8.58
CA ALA A 51 25.97 5.16 7.69
C ALA A 51 25.05 4.89 6.47
N THR A 52 24.05 5.77 6.21
CA THR A 52 22.99 5.51 5.23
C THR A 52 23.00 6.55 4.11
N THR A 53 22.84 6.09 2.87
CA THR A 53 22.73 6.94 1.68
C THR A 53 21.28 7.27 1.30
N HIS A 54 20.32 6.44 1.71
CA HIS A 54 18.90 6.56 1.40
C HIS A 54 18.05 6.42 2.65
N VAL A 55 17.00 7.21 2.75
CA VAL A 55 16.01 7.13 3.84
C VAL A 55 14.63 7.02 3.24
N LEU A 56 13.88 6.02 3.68
CA LEU A 56 12.46 5.85 3.34
C LEU A 56 11.61 5.88 4.61
N SER A 57 10.61 6.74 4.66
CA SER A 57 9.63 6.73 5.76
C SER A 57 8.32 6.11 5.32
N SER A 58 7.84 5.13 6.09
CA SER A 58 6.48 4.57 6.01
C SER A 58 5.68 4.88 7.28
N VAL A 59 6.20 5.75 8.15
CA VAL A 59 5.55 6.11 9.40
C VAL A 59 4.44 7.12 9.13
N PRO A 60 3.20 6.86 9.57
CA PRO A 60 2.13 7.82 9.43
C PRO A 60 2.28 8.96 10.45
N PRO A 61 1.78 10.17 10.17
CA PRO A 61 1.71 11.22 11.16
C PRO A 61 0.88 10.80 12.37
N LYS A 62 1.25 11.33 13.53
CA LYS A 62 0.54 11.15 14.80
C LYS A 62 -0.01 12.51 15.24
N GLY A 63 -1.35 12.65 15.33
CA GLY A 63 -1.95 13.98 15.41
C GLY A 63 -1.53 14.81 14.19
N GLU A 64 -1.14 16.03 14.40
CA GLU A 64 -0.72 16.98 13.34
C GLU A 64 0.78 16.87 12.98
N VAL A 65 1.54 15.94 13.59
CA VAL A 65 3.00 15.90 13.48
C VAL A 65 3.47 14.64 12.78
N ASP A 66 4.38 14.77 11.79
CA ASP A 66 5.17 13.65 11.29
C ASP A 66 6.30 13.33 12.28
N PRO A 67 6.29 12.16 12.93
CA PRO A 67 7.25 11.85 13.98
C PRO A 67 8.69 11.71 13.47
N VAL A 68 8.90 11.32 12.20
CA VAL A 68 10.25 11.20 11.63
C VAL A 68 10.85 12.58 11.40
N LEU A 69 10.09 13.49 10.79
CA LEU A 69 10.55 14.86 10.59
C LEU A 69 10.76 15.60 11.90
N ALA A 70 9.89 15.39 12.89
CA ALA A 70 9.99 16.04 14.21
C ALA A 70 11.25 15.61 14.99
N HIS A 71 11.60 14.31 14.95
CA HIS A 71 12.71 13.79 15.75
C HIS A 71 14.04 13.75 14.98
N TYR A 72 13.99 13.55 13.68
CA TYR A 72 15.19 13.26 12.87
C TYR A 72 15.35 14.19 11.67
N GLY A 73 14.43 15.13 11.42
CA GLY A 73 14.42 15.99 10.24
C GLY A 73 15.75 16.70 9.97
N ASN A 74 16.38 17.24 11.02
CA ASN A 74 17.68 17.93 10.91
C ASN A 74 18.83 16.99 10.50
N ALA A 75 18.69 15.68 10.69
CA ALA A 75 19.69 14.69 10.36
C ALA A 75 19.47 14.02 8.99
N LEU A 76 18.42 14.39 8.23
CA LEU A 76 18.09 13.76 6.94
C LEU A 76 18.85 14.32 5.76
N GLY A 77 19.41 15.51 5.85
CA GLY A 77 20.05 16.22 4.74
C GLY A 77 21.16 15.43 4.03
N GLY A 78 21.32 15.70 2.72
CA GLY A 78 22.36 15.09 1.88
C GLY A 78 22.07 13.63 1.45
N ARG A 79 20.89 13.09 1.72
CA ARG A 79 20.47 11.72 1.37
C ARG A 79 19.35 11.71 0.34
N TRP A 80 19.20 10.59 -0.35
CA TRP A 80 17.96 10.32 -1.04
C TRP A 80 16.84 10.15 -0.02
N LEU A 81 15.74 10.88 -0.20
CA LEU A 81 14.57 10.81 0.68
C LEU A 81 13.37 10.26 -0.06
N GLY A 82 12.66 9.31 0.58
CA GLY A 82 11.39 8.75 0.13
C GLY A 82 10.36 8.76 1.25
N TYR A 83 9.10 8.99 0.89
CA TYR A 83 7.98 8.95 1.83
C TYR A 83 6.79 8.17 1.24
N LEU A 84 6.31 7.16 1.95
CA LEU A 84 5.10 6.44 1.61
C LEU A 84 3.88 7.19 2.14
N SER A 85 3.35 8.06 1.30
CA SER A 85 2.16 8.86 1.57
C SER A 85 0.87 8.11 1.22
N SER A 86 -0.24 8.79 1.17
CA SER A 86 -1.55 8.23 0.85
C SER A 86 -2.30 9.15 -0.11
N THR A 87 -3.04 8.59 -1.06
CA THR A 87 -3.97 9.36 -1.91
C THR A 87 -5.12 10.00 -1.13
N GLY A 88 -5.27 9.68 0.16
CA GLY A 88 -6.16 10.39 1.06
C GLY A 88 -5.83 11.87 1.25
N VAL A 89 -4.65 12.34 0.83
CA VAL A 89 -4.27 13.76 0.84
C VAL A 89 -5.14 14.63 -0.08
N TYR A 90 -5.72 14.02 -1.12
CA TYR A 90 -6.61 14.71 -2.07
C TYR A 90 -8.02 14.98 -1.52
N GLY A 91 -8.43 14.26 -0.46
CA GLY A 91 -9.79 14.36 0.07
C GLY A 91 -10.85 13.76 -0.87
N ASP A 92 -12.08 14.21 -0.70
CA ASP A 92 -13.20 13.87 -1.58
C ASP A 92 -13.22 14.76 -2.84
N THR A 93 -13.40 14.15 -4.00
CA THR A 93 -13.49 14.86 -5.28
C THR A 93 -14.78 14.54 -6.04
N GLY A 94 -15.77 13.94 -5.35
CA GLY A 94 -17.00 13.49 -5.99
C GLY A 94 -16.79 12.44 -7.08
N GLY A 95 -15.71 11.67 -6.99
CA GLY A 95 -15.34 10.67 -7.99
C GLY A 95 -14.56 11.21 -9.21
N ALA A 96 -14.16 12.47 -9.21
CA ALA A 96 -13.30 13.01 -10.27
C ALA A 96 -11.91 12.38 -10.27
N TRP A 97 -11.23 12.46 -11.41
CA TRP A 97 -9.83 12.10 -11.53
C TRP A 97 -8.94 13.17 -10.90
N VAL A 98 -7.95 12.73 -10.14
CA VAL A 98 -6.89 13.57 -9.59
C VAL A 98 -5.52 13.05 -10.00
N ASP A 99 -4.59 13.96 -10.26
CA ASP A 99 -3.17 13.69 -10.43
C ASP A 99 -2.33 14.44 -9.39
N GLU A 100 -1.02 14.44 -9.54
CA GLU A 100 -0.10 15.03 -8.56
C GLU A 100 -0.17 16.57 -8.52
N THR A 101 -0.83 17.22 -9.49
CA THR A 101 -1.06 18.67 -9.52
C THR A 101 -2.33 19.08 -8.77
N ALA A 102 -3.21 18.13 -8.46
CA ALA A 102 -4.44 18.40 -7.74
C ALA A 102 -4.17 18.92 -6.30
N PRO A 103 -5.00 19.83 -5.79
CA PRO A 103 -4.90 20.35 -4.43
C PRO A 103 -4.92 19.21 -3.39
N ILE A 104 -4.18 19.38 -2.30
CA ILE A 104 -4.17 18.49 -1.17
C ILE A 104 -4.64 19.21 0.10
N GLY A 105 -5.06 18.45 1.12
CA GLY A 105 -5.44 19.01 2.42
C GLY A 105 -6.94 19.25 2.63
N GLY A 106 -7.76 19.11 1.60
CA GLY A 106 -9.22 19.31 1.67
C GLY A 106 -10.03 18.19 2.34
N GLY A 107 -9.37 17.11 2.80
CA GLY A 107 -10.03 15.92 3.34
C GLY A 107 -9.81 15.70 4.83
N ARG A 108 -10.36 14.59 5.33
CA ARG A 108 -10.21 14.11 6.73
C ARG A 108 -8.76 13.89 7.17
N ARG A 109 -7.81 13.91 6.27
CA ARG A 109 -6.41 13.55 6.50
C ARG A 109 -5.48 14.75 6.38
N SER A 110 -5.86 15.88 6.99
CA SER A 110 -5.07 17.13 7.02
C SER A 110 -3.62 16.88 7.47
N ALA A 111 -3.44 16.15 8.55
CA ALA A 111 -2.11 15.79 9.04
C ALA A 111 -1.27 14.99 8.03
N ARG A 112 -1.92 14.12 7.24
CA ARG A 112 -1.24 13.38 6.18
C ARG A 112 -0.84 14.30 5.02
N ALA A 113 -1.68 15.28 4.69
CA ALA A 113 -1.37 16.26 3.66
C ALA A 113 -0.25 17.21 4.11
N ALA A 114 -0.24 17.62 5.38
CA ALA A 114 0.85 18.40 5.95
C ALA A 114 2.19 17.65 5.93
N ALA A 115 2.19 16.36 6.31
CA ALA A 115 3.39 15.53 6.23
C ALA A 115 3.85 15.34 4.77
N ASP A 116 2.94 15.07 3.82
CA ASP A 116 3.22 14.97 2.38
C ASP A 116 3.93 16.24 1.87
N ALA A 117 3.38 17.41 2.17
CA ALA A 117 3.96 18.70 1.80
C ALA A 117 5.34 18.94 2.44
N ALA A 118 5.51 18.58 3.71
CA ALA A 118 6.77 18.76 4.42
C ALA A 118 7.88 17.85 3.85
N TRP A 119 7.58 16.60 3.52
CA TRP A 119 8.52 15.70 2.85
C TRP A 119 8.88 16.20 1.46
N LEU A 120 7.91 16.71 0.68
CA LEU A 120 8.15 17.34 -0.63
C LEU A 120 9.08 18.55 -0.51
N ALA A 121 8.84 19.42 0.46
CA ALA A 121 9.67 20.58 0.72
C ALA A 121 11.13 20.19 1.10
N GLY A 122 11.29 19.02 1.74
CA GLY A 122 12.59 18.42 2.03
C GLY A 122 13.26 17.71 0.83
N GLY A 123 12.67 17.77 -0.37
CA GLY A 123 13.25 17.16 -1.58
C GLY A 123 13.00 15.64 -1.69
N ALA A 124 12.02 15.11 -1.01
CA ALA A 124 11.69 13.69 -1.06
C ALA A 124 10.94 13.28 -2.35
N ARG A 125 11.03 11.98 -2.68
CA ARG A 125 10.11 11.29 -3.59
C ARG A 125 8.93 10.82 -2.73
N VAL A 126 7.79 11.44 -2.94
CA VAL A 126 6.57 11.15 -2.16
C VAL A 126 5.67 10.24 -2.98
N PHE A 127 5.57 8.99 -2.56
CA PHE A 127 4.74 7.98 -3.21
C PHE A 127 3.34 8.00 -2.59
N ARG A 128 2.36 8.54 -3.31
CA ARG A 128 0.96 8.60 -2.87
C ARG A 128 0.26 7.28 -3.21
N LEU A 129 -0.02 6.50 -2.19
CA LEU A 129 -0.55 5.14 -2.29
C LEU A 129 -2.05 5.11 -2.02
N PRO A 130 -2.87 4.51 -2.91
CA PRO A 130 -4.30 4.28 -2.68
C PRO A 130 -4.54 3.04 -1.81
N GLY A 131 -5.61 2.29 -2.06
CA GLY A 131 -5.93 1.05 -1.36
C GLY A 131 -4.90 -0.05 -1.66
N ILE A 132 -3.97 -0.29 -0.73
CA ILE A 132 -2.92 -1.30 -0.86
C ILE A 132 -3.50 -2.70 -0.68
N TYR A 133 -3.20 -3.61 -1.62
CA TYR A 133 -3.52 -5.03 -1.48
C TYR A 133 -2.34 -5.92 -1.90
N GLY A 134 -2.41 -7.20 -1.55
CA GLY A 134 -1.39 -8.20 -1.84
C GLY A 134 -1.52 -9.42 -0.92
N PRO A 135 -0.50 -10.28 -0.81
CA PRO A 135 -0.52 -11.47 0.03
C PRO A 135 -0.89 -11.15 1.49
N GLY A 136 -1.88 -11.88 2.06
CA GLY A 136 -2.37 -11.67 3.43
C GLY A 136 -3.13 -10.35 3.67
N ARG A 137 -3.35 -9.56 2.62
CA ARG A 137 -4.04 -8.28 2.69
C ARG A 137 -4.89 -8.04 1.44
N SER A 138 -5.80 -8.92 1.14
CA SER A 138 -6.61 -8.85 -0.06
C SER A 138 -8.11 -8.94 0.21
N ALA A 139 -8.90 -8.78 -0.83
CA ALA A 139 -10.33 -9.09 -0.78
C ALA A 139 -10.58 -10.60 -0.59
N LEU A 140 -9.69 -11.46 -1.14
CA LEU A 140 -9.77 -12.92 -0.94
C LEU A 140 -9.69 -13.26 0.55
N ASP A 141 -8.71 -12.69 1.27
CA ASP A 141 -8.55 -12.94 2.72
C ASP A 141 -9.78 -12.50 3.51
N ARG A 142 -10.40 -11.38 3.14
CA ARG A 142 -11.60 -10.88 3.82
C ARG A 142 -12.83 -11.74 3.53
N VAL A 143 -13.00 -12.18 2.28
CA VAL A 143 -14.11 -13.07 1.90
C VAL A 143 -13.94 -14.43 2.57
N ALA A 144 -12.77 -15.05 2.47
CA ALA A 144 -12.49 -16.35 3.09
C ALA A 144 -12.69 -16.34 4.62
N SER A 145 -12.40 -15.22 5.28
CA SER A 145 -12.57 -15.07 6.74
C SER A 145 -13.96 -14.57 7.17
N GLY A 146 -14.93 -14.42 6.24
CA GLY A 146 -16.28 -13.91 6.53
C GLY A 146 -16.33 -12.44 6.97
N ARG A 147 -15.25 -11.67 6.79
CA ARG A 147 -15.16 -10.25 7.19
C ARG A 147 -15.46 -9.29 6.05
N ALA A 148 -15.75 -9.82 4.85
CA ALA A 148 -16.14 -8.99 3.73
C ALA A 148 -17.61 -8.57 3.86
N HIS A 149 -17.91 -7.40 3.35
CA HIS A 149 -19.27 -6.87 3.23
C HIS A 149 -19.39 -6.00 1.98
N ARG A 150 -20.59 -5.88 1.44
CA ARG A 150 -20.93 -4.92 0.40
C ARG A 150 -21.77 -3.80 0.99
N VAL A 151 -21.70 -2.62 0.40
CA VAL A 151 -22.49 -1.45 0.81
C VAL A 151 -23.17 -0.89 -0.44
N ASP A 152 -24.45 -0.63 -0.36
CA ASP A 152 -25.19 -0.01 -1.47
C ASP A 152 -24.91 1.50 -1.53
N LEU A 153 -23.85 1.84 -2.26
CA LEU A 153 -23.45 3.22 -2.54
C LEU A 153 -23.23 3.38 -4.04
N ALA A 154 -24.17 4.04 -4.70
CA ALA A 154 -24.06 4.34 -6.12
C ALA A 154 -22.79 5.16 -6.41
N HIS A 155 -22.10 4.80 -7.50
CA HIS A 155 -20.94 5.53 -8.01
C HIS A 155 -19.70 5.61 -7.11
N GLN A 156 -19.66 4.88 -5.99
CA GLN A 156 -18.49 4.84 -5.12
C GLN A 156 -17.34 4.07 -5.78
N ILE A 157 -16.22 4.73 -5.98
CA ILE A 157 -15.05 4.17 -6.66
C ILE A 157 -13.81 4.31 -5.77
N PHE A 158 -12.96 3.30 -5.79
CA PHE A 158 -11.68 3.29 -5.09
C PHE A 158 -10.55 2.94 -6.05
N SER A 159 -9.50 3.74 -6.06
CA SER A 159 -8.22 3.37 -6.64
C SER A 159 -7.48 2.41 -5.72
N ARG A 160 -6.66 1.53 -6.31
CA ARG A 160 -5.90 0.50 -5.60
C ARG A 160 -4.49 0.39 -6.17
N VAL A 161 -3.65 -0.35 -5.47
CA VAL A 161 -2.34 -0.74 -5.97
C VAL A 161 -1.90 -2.06 -5.32
N HIS A 162 -1.35 -2.96 -6.09
CA HIS A 162 -0.74 -4.18 -5.56
C HIS A 162 0.61 -3.84 -4.90
N VAL A 163 0.97 -4.56 -3.83
CA VAL A 163 2.22 -4.30 -3.10
C VAL A 163 3.45 -4.45 -3.98
N ASP A 164 3.47 -5.41 -4.91
CA ASP A 164 4.59 -5.58 -5.84
C ASP A 164 4.75 -4.38 -6.78
N ASP A 165 3.66 -3.76 -7.17
CA ASP A 165 3.69 -2.54 -7.99
C ASP A 165 4.19 -1.33 -7.19
N ILE A 166 3.90 -1.27 -5.89
CA ILE A 166 4.50 -0.27 -5.01
C ILE A 166 6.01 -0.49 -4.92
N VAL A 167 6.44 -1.74 -4.73
CA VAL A 167 7.86 -2.11 -4.68
C VAL A 167 8.57 -1.66 -5.94
N ALA A 168 8.04 -2.01 -7.12
CA ALA A 168 8.61 -1.62 -8.41
C ALA A 168 8.68 -0.08 -8.56
N GLY A 169 7.61 0.64 -8.18
CA GLY A 169 7.56 2.10 -8.25
C GLY A 169 8.55 2.79 -7.32
N VAL A 170 8.74 2.28 -6.09
CA VAL A 170 9.71 2.83 -5.14
C VAL A 170 11.14 2.57 -5.63
N VAL A 171 11.43 1.37 -6.16
CA VAL A 171 12.74 1.03 -6.73
C VAL A 171 13.07 1.92 -7.93
N ALA A 172 12.12 2.12 -8.85
CA ALA A 172 12.27 3.06 -9.96
C ALA A 172 12.48 4.52 -9.48
N GLY A 173 11.91 4.85 -8.33
CA GLY A 173 12.06 6.16 -7.70
C GLY A 173 13.46 6.45 -7.15
N PHE A 174 14.36 5.47 -6.99
CA PHE A 174 15.70 5.73 -6.47
C PHE A 174 16.52 6.65 -7.37
N ASP A 175 16.36 6.56 -8.66
CA ASP A 175 17.08 7.37 -9.64
C ASP A 175 16.23 8.54 -10.21
N ALA A 176 14.99 8.70 -9.72
CA ALA A 176 14.06 9.72 -10.20
C ALA A 176 14.26 11.08 -9.51
N PRO A 177 13.82 12.18 -10.12
CA PRO A 177 13.80 13.49 -9.46
C PRO A 177 12.86 13.51 -8.25
N ALA A 178 13.14 14.43 -7.31
CA ALA A 178 12.23 14.71 -6.20
C ALA A 178 10.84 15.14 -6.71
N GLY A 179 9.79 14.78 -5.96
CA GLY A 179 8.42 15.13 -6.32
C GLY A 179 7.40 14.08 -5.87
N ALA A 180 6.13 14.37 -6.11
CA ALA A 180 5.04 13.43 -5.82
C ALA A 180 4.82 12.45 -6.99
N TYR A 181 4.49 11.20 -6.66
CA TYR A 181 4.19 10.12 -7.61
C TYR A 181 3.01 9.30 -7.12
N ASN A 182 1.93 9.28 -7.87
CA ASN A 182 0.80 8.41 -7.62
C ASN A 182 1.12 6.99 -8.11
N LEU A 183 1.27 6.05 -7.21
CA LEU A 183 1.38 4.63 -7.56
C LEU A 183 -0.01 3.99 -7.42
N SER A 184 -0.74 3.94 -8.50
CA SER A 184 -2.12 3.42 -8.57
C SER A 184 -2.26 2.48 -9.76
N ASP A 185 -3.20 1.52 -9.68
CA ASP A 185 -3.63 0.76 -10.85
C ASP A 185 -4.33 1.65 -11.88
N ASP A 186 -4.61 1.11 -13.07
CA ASP A 186 -5.19 1.84 -14.20
C ASP A 186 -6.72 1.89 -14.15
N ARG A 187 -7.35 1.03 -13.33
CA ARG A 187 -8.81 0.83 -13.33
C ARG A 187 -9.39 0.89 -11.92
N PRO A 188 -9.65 2.09 -11.41
CA PRO A 188 -10.43 2.25 -10.19
C PRO A 188 -11.76 1.52 -10.29
N ALA A 189 -12.19 0.85 -9.22
CA ALA A 189 -13.38 0.03 -9.21
C ALA A 189 -14.15 0.16 -7.89
N SER A 190 -15.43 -0.17 -7.89
CA SER A 190 -16.22 -0.20 -6.66
C SER A 190 -15.67 -1.25 -5.69
N GLN A 191 -15.94 -1.09 -4.41
CA GLN A 191 -15.59 -2.12 -3.43
C GLN A 191 -16.43 -3.39 -3.63
N ASN A 192 -17.70 -3.23 -4.07
CA ASN A 192 -18.59 -4.33 -4.32
C ASN A 192 -18.08 -5.24 -5.45
N ASP A 193 -17.66 -4.66 -6.60
CA ASP A 193 -17.10 -5.44 -7.72
C ASP A 193 -15.89 -6.26 -7.29
N VAL A 194 -15.04 -5.68 -6.45
CA VAL A 194 -13.82 -6.35 -5.95
C VAL A 194 -14.18 -7.52 -5.01
N ILE A 195 -15.16 -7.32 -4.15
CA ILE A 195 -15.63 -8.36 -3.22
C ILE A 195 -16.35 -9.48 -3.99
N ASP A 196 -17.23 -9.15 -4.95
CA ASP A 196 -17.94 -10.15 -5.76
C ASP A 196 -16.98 -10.97 -6.61
N PHE A 197 -15.97 -10.32 -7.20
CA PHE A 197 -14.94 -11.02 -7.93
C PHE A 197 -14.09 -11.94 -7.04
N ALA A 198 -13.75 -11.49 -5.82
CA ALA A 198 -13.04 -12.34 -4.86
C ALA A 198 -13.88 -13.55 -4.42
N ALA A 199 -15.18 -13.36 -4.17
CA ALA A 199 -16.10 -14.46 -3.83
C ALA A 199 -16.19 -15.47 -4.99
N SER A 200 -16.30 -14.99 -6.23
CA SER A 200 -16.32 -15.87 -7.41
C SER A 200 -15.05 -16.69 -7.59
N LEU A 201 -13.86 -16.11 -7.34
CA LEU A 201 -12.60 -16.83 -7.38
C LEU A 201 -12.48 -17.93 -6.32
N LEU A 202 -13.14 -17.74 -5.17
CA LEU A 202 -13.17 -18.71 -4.08
C LEU A 202 -14.31 -19.73 -4.22
N GLY A 203 -15.14 -19.63 -5.24
CA GLY A 203 -16.34 -20.47 -5.40
C GLY A 203 -17.38 -20.28 -4.29
N LEU A 204 -17.38 -19.10 -3.65
CA LEU A 204 -18.29 -18.76 -2.56
C LEU A 204 -19.51 -17.97 -3.07
N PRO A 205 -20.65 -18.03 -2.37
CA PRO A 205 -21.81 -17.24 -2.71
C PRO A 205 -21.54 -15.74 -2.60
N PRO A 206 -22.35 -14.88 -3.26
CA PRO A 206 -22.22 -13.44 -3.15
C PRO A 206 -22.27 -12.97 -1.70
N VAL A 207 -21.37 -12.08 -1.33
CA VAL A 207 -21.31 -11.49 0.02
C VAL A 207 -22.53 -10.60 0.25
N PRO A 208 -23.18 -10.65 1.41
CA PRO A 208 -24.38 -9.85 1.67
C PRO A 208 -24.08 -8.34 1.71
N PHE A 209 -25.10 -7.54 1.38
CA PHE A 209 -25.09 -6.11 1.64
C PHE A 209 -25.32 -5.84 3.12
N VAL A 210 -24.66 -4.81 3.62
CA VAL A 210 -24.89 -4.27 4.96
C VAL A 210 -25.24 -2.79 4.86
N ASP A 211 -26.00 -2.30 5.83
CA ASP A 211 -26.27 -0.88 5.96
C ASP A 211 -24.97 -0.16 6.38
N LEU A 212 -24.63 0.93 5.69
CA LEU A 212 -23.49 1.77 6.00
C LEU A 212 -23.50 2.25 7.46
N ALA A 213 -24.70 2.50 8.03
CA ALA A 213 -24.86 2.93 9.42
C ALA A 213 -24.36 1.90 10.44
N THR A 214 -24.38 0.61 10.09
CA THR A 214 -23.95 -0.49 10.98
C THR A 214 -22.43 -0.62 11.04
N LEU A 215 -21.70 0.00 10.12
CA LEU A 215 -20.25 -0.06 10.08
C LEU A 215 -19.61 0.81 11.16
N SER A 216 -18.41 0.45 11.58
CA SER A 216 -17.63 1.27 12.50
C SER A 216 -17.40 2.69 11.94
N PRO A 217 -17.19 3.71 12.79
CA PRO A 217 -16.89 5.08 12.32
C PRO A 217 -15.71 5.15 11.38
N MET A 218 -14.68 4.32 11.58
CA MET A 218 -13.51 4.22 10.71
C MET A 218 -13.90 3.68 9.32
N ALA A 219 -14.71 2.62 9.26
CA ALA A 219 -15.18 2.04 8.02
C ALA A 219 -16.10 3.00 7.26
N ARG A 220 -17.05 3.66 7.94
CA ARG A 220 -17.90 4.71 7.33
C ARG A 220 -17.07 5.83 6.74
N GLY A 221 -16.07 6.28 7.47
CA GLY A 221 -15.17 7.31 6.99
C GLY A 221 -14.40 6.91 5.72
N PHE A 222 -14.18 5.62 5.48
CA PHE A 222 -13.58 5.15 4.23
C PHE A 222 -14.50 5.38 3.02
N TYR A 223 -15.82 5.24 3.21
CA TYR A 223 -16.82 5.49 2.18
C TYR A 223 -17.21 6.96 2.00
N ALA A 224 -16.72 7.86 2.85
CA ALA A 224 -17.05 9.29 2.79
C ALA A 224 -16.27 10.07 1.72
N GLU A 225 -15.27 9.47 1.10
CA GLU A 225 -14.45 10.10 0.08
C GLU A 225 -14.44 9.26 -1.20
N ASN A 226 -14.68 9.91 -2.33
CA ASN A 226 -14.72 9.28 -3.65
C ASN A 226 -13.78 10.00 -4.60
N ARG A 227 -12.81 9.29 -5.17
CA ARG A 227 -11.83 9.83 -6.12
C ARG A 227 -11.24 8.74 -6.99
N ARG A 228 -10.84 9.13 -8.19
CA ARG A 228 -10.02 8.33 -9.09
C ARG A 228 -8.61 8.92 -9.15
N VAL A 229 -7.60 8.09 -9.08
CA VAL A 229 -6.20 8.53 -9.00
C VAL A 229 -5.46 8.17 -10.28
N ALA A 230 -4.99 9.18 -10.99
CA ALA A 230 -4.20 9.02 -12.20
C ALA A 230 -2.73 8.73 -11.85
N ASN A 231 -2.12 7.82 -12.59
CA ASN A 231 -0.72 7.38 -12.43
C ASN A 231 0.20 7.80 -13.58
N GLY A 232 -0.28 8.70 -14.43
CA GLY A 232 0.42 9.09 -15.66
C GLY A 232 1.81 9.69 -15.42
N ARG A 233 2.03 10.40 -14.32
CA ARG A 233 3.34 10.94 -13.97
C ARG A 233 4.32 9.82 -13.59
N ALA A 234 3.91 8.86 -12.79
CA ALA A 234 4.72 7.70 -12.44
C ALA A 234 5.15 6.93 -13.69
N LYS A 235 4.22 6.67 -14.62
CA LYS A 235 4.53 6.02 -15.89
C LYS A 235 5.58 6.76 -16.71
N ARG A 236 5.45 8.07 -16.84
CA ARG A 236 6.36 8.87 -17.69
C ARG A 236 7.73 9.14 -17.05
N VAL A 237 7.76 9.39 -15.74
CA VAL A 237 8.97 9.86 -15.06
C VAL A 237 9.77 8.73 -14.43
N LEU A 238 9.08 7.70 -13.92
CA LEU A 238 9.72 6.52 -13.33
C LEU A 238 9.91 5.38 -14.33
N ASP A 239 9.41 5.50 -15.56
CA ASP A 239 9.28 4.38 -16.50
C ASP A 239 8.61 3.16 -15.85
N TRP A 240 7.62 3.44 -15.02
CA TRP A 240 6.90 2.45 -14.22
C TRP A 240 5.55 2.13 -14.84
N THR A 241 5.26 0.86 -14.95
CA THR A 241 3.94 0.37 -15.36
C THR A 241 3.47 -0.68 -14.35
N PRO A 242 2.22 -0.59 -13.84
CA PRO A 242 1.74 -1.59 -12.90
C PRO A 242 1.66 -2.96 -13.57
N ARG A 243 2.25 -3.96 -12.95
CA ARG A 243 2.12 -5.38 -13.35
C ARG A 243 0.67 -5.84 -13.25
N TYR A 244 -0.07 -5.27 -12.30
CA TYR A 244 -1.48 -5.54 -12.08
C TYR A 244 -2.29 -4.29 -12.39
N PRO A 245 -2.64 -4.04 -13.68
CA PRO A 245 -3.31 -2.82 -14.11
C PRO A 245 -4.76 -2.70 -13.61
N ASP A 246 -5.31 -3.79 -13.06
CA ASP A 246 -6.58 -3.80 -12.34
C ASP A 246 -6.58 -4.88 -11.23
N TYR A 247 -7.58 -4.79 -10.35
CA TYR A 247 -7.72 -5.73 -9.23
C TYR A 247 -7.96 -7.19 -9.68
N ARG A 248 -8.50 -7.43 -10.89
CA ARG A 248 -8.79 -8.78 -11.37
C ARG A 248 -7.51 -9.57 -11.62
N GLY A 249 -6.54 -8.93 -12.28
CA GLY A 249 -5.22 -9.52 -12.49
C GLY A 249 -4.52 -9.85 -11.18
N GLY A 250 -4.50 -8.88 -10.25
CA GLY A 250 -3.88 -9.06 -8.94
C GLY A 250 -4.56 -10.13 -8.08
N LEU A 251 -5.90 -10.17 -8.02
CA LEU A 251 -6.61 -11.19 -7.25
C LEU A 251 -6.48 -12.59 -7.84
N ARG A 252 -6.45 -12.74 -9.18
CA ARG A 252 -6.14 -14.04 -9.81
C ARG A 252 -4.75 -14.55 -9.44
N ALA A 253 -3.75 -13.68 -9.48
CA ALA A 253 -2.38 -14.04 -9.09
C ALA A 253 -2.33 -14.47 -7.61
N LEU A 254 -3.00 -13.76 -6.72
CA LEU A 254 -3.08 -14.11 -5.30
C LEU A 254 -3.84 -15.42 -5.08
N SER A 255 -4.95 -15.66 -5.79
CA SER A 255 -5.72 -16.90 -5.69
C SER A 255 -4.90 -18.11 -6.13
N ALA A 256 -4.08 -17.98 -7.19
CA ALA A 256 -3.21 -19.06 -7.66
C ALA A 256 -2.13 -19.46 -6.63
N ILE A 257 -1.66 -18.49 -5.81
CA ILE A 257 -0.68 -18.75 -4.75
C ILE A 257 -1.34 -19.39 -3.52
N THR A 258 -2.59 -19.04 -3.23
CA THR A 258 -3.31 -19.49 -2.01
C THR A 258 -4.10 -20.78 -2.21
N SER A 259 -4.43 -21.13 -3.45
CA SER A 259 -5.08 -22.41 -3.75
C SER A 259 -4.01 -23.50 -3.75
N PRO A 260 -4.09 -24.53 -2.87
CA PRO A 260 -3.23 -25.70 -3.03
C PRO A 260 -3.52 -26.30 -4.41
N ILE A 261 -2.46 -26.60 -5.17
CA ILE A 261 -2.57 -27.37 -6.39
C ILE A 261 -3.35 -28.63 -6.01
N ALA A 262 -4.56 -28.78 -6.56
CA ALA A 262 -5.32 -30.00 -6.40
C ALA A 262 -4.45 -31.13 -6.96
N VAL A 263 -3.82 -31.90 -6.09
CA VAL A 263 -3.16 -33.14 -6.47
C VAL A 263 -4.28 -34.03 -6.98
N ASN A 264 -4.34 -34.24 -8.29
CA ASN A 264 -5.18 -35.25 -8.91
C ASN A 264 -4.75 -36.61 -8.34
N THR A 265 -5.35 -37.02 -7.24
CA THR A 265 -5.29 -38.40 -6.82
C THR A 265 -6.24 -39.17 -7.75
N PRO A 266 -5.72 -40.13 -8.56
CA PRO A 266 -6.59 -40.95 -9.36
C PRO A 266 -7.58 -41.68 -8.44
N PRO A 267 -8.83 -41.89 -8.83
CA PRO A 267 -9.77 -42.65 -8.02
C PRO A 267 -9.18 -44.06 -7.79
N ALA A 268 -9.17 -44.50 -6.54
CA ALA A 268 -8.75 -45.82 -6.17
C ALA A 268 -9.58 -46.84 -7.00
N ALA A 269 -8.86 -47.70 -7.73
CA ALA A 269 -9.48 -48.78 -8.50
C ALA A 269 -10.29 -49.65 -7.52
N ALA A 270 -11.57 -49.81 -7.80
CA ALA A 270 -12.42 -50.72 -7.08
C ALA A 270 -11.87 -52.14 -7.26
N SER A 271 -11.34 -52.73 -6.20
CA SER A 271 -10.99 -54.15 -6.20
C SER A 271 -12.30 -54.93 -6.16
N SER A 272 -12.61 -55.55 -7.28
CA SER A 272 -13.57 -56.63 -7.34
C SER A 272 -12.96 -57.86 -6.71
N ASP A 273 -13.37 -58.18 -5.48
CA ASP A 273 -13.18 -59.51 -4.96
C ASP A 273 -14.55 -60.14 -4.71
N GLN A 274 -14.91 -60.98 -5.68
CA GLN A 274 -15.92 -62.02 -5.51
C GLN A 274 -15.25 -63.24 -4.94
N ARG A 275 -15.61 -63.63 -3.72
CA ARG A 275 -15.95 -65.04 -3.39
C ARG A 275 -16.48 -65.12 -1.96
#